data_68b94bfa4fd2e19833d26e85f6bdbec9
#
_entry.id   68b94bfa4fd2e19833d26e85f6bdbec9
#
_cell.length_a   1.000
_cell.length_b   1.000
_cell.length_c   1.000
_cell.angle_alpha   90.00
_cell.angle_beta   90.00
_cell.angle_gamma   90.00
#
_symmetry.space_group_name_H-M   'P 1'
#
loop_
_entity.id
_entity.type
_entity.pdbx_description
1 polymer ?
#
loop_
_entity_poly.entity_id
_entity_poly.type
_entity_poly.pdbx_seq_one_letter_code
_entity_poly.pdbx_strand_id
1 'polypeptide(L)'
;MNAVRQATDHMGLITVATIHQPSKRIFDAFDDVVLLTKGGKMTYMGESKSLLGHFSGLTKNTASTHCNPSDFCLSVLDESTPDDAKAAFDRSAVRLALDQSIESEMEKGKLSAPPKIGMNRPNNCFSEVWLLTKRHTIVQWRNPCYCLMRMT
;
A
#
# COMPACT_ATOMS: atom_id res chain seq x y z
N MET A 1 -0.97 -6.25 -11.31
CA MET A 1 -2.10 -6.07 -10.36
C MET A 1 -3.17 -7.14 -10.46
N ASN A 2 -3.67 -7.52 -11.64
CA ASN A 2 -4.73 -8.55 -11.75
C ASN A 2 -4.37 -9.88 -11.06
N ALA A 3 -3.13 -10.36 -11.22
CA ALA A 3 -2.70 -11.60 -10.57
C ALA A 3 -2.63 -11.48 -9.03
N VAL A 4 -2.22 -10.31 -8.51
CA VAL A 4 -2.22 -10.05 -7.06
C VAL A 4 -3.65 -10.02 -6.55
N ARG A 5 -4.56 -9.29 -7.23
CA ARG A 5 -5.97 -9.23 -6.86
C ARG A 5 -6.62 -10.61 -6.86
N GLN A 6 -6.41 -11.41 -7.91
CA GLN A 6 -6.91 -12.78 -7.96
C GLN A 6 -6.38 -13.64 -6.82
N ALA A 7 -5.08 -13.54 -6.50
CA ALA A 7 -4.52 -14.28 -5.38
C ALA A 7 -5.12 -13.84 -4.03
N THR A 8 -5.29 -12.53 -3.83
CA THR A 8 -5.91 -11.95 -2.64
C THR A 8 -7.35 -12.46 -2.48
N ASP A 9 -8.15 -12.37 -3.54
CA ASP A 9 -9.56 -12.79 -3.51
C ASP A 9 -9.71 -14.30 -3.30
N HIS A 10 -8.88 -15.13 -3.96
CA HIS A 10 -8.93 -16.58 -3.82
C HIS A 10 -8.45 -17.09 -2.45
N MET A 11 -7.47 -16.43 -1.87
CA MET A 11 -6.86 -16.87 -0.60
C MET A 11 -7.44 -16.15 0.61
N GLY A 12 -8.32 -15.16 0.43
CA GLY A 12 -8.83 -14.33 1.52
C GLY A 12 -7.72 -13.54 2.25
N LEU A 13 -6.72 -13.07 1.51
CA LEU A 13 -5.56 -12.37 2.06
C LEU A 13 -5.77 -10.87 2.10
N ILE A 14 -5.15 -10.21 3.07
CA ILE A 14 -4.97 -8.76 3.07
C ILE A 14 -3.63 -8.46 2.40
N THR A 15 -3.65 -7.69 1.33
CA THR A 15 -2.43 -7.29 0.61
C THR A 15 -2.14 -5.82 0.84
N VAL A 16 -0.99 -5.52 1.42
CA VAL A 16 -0.48 -4.16 1.59
C VAL A 16 0.72 -3.96 0.68
N ALA A 17 0.70 -2.91 -0.14
CA ALA A 17 1.78 -2.60 -1.07
C ALA A 17 2.15 -1.13 -1.01
N THR A 18 3.44 -0.82 -1.05
CA THR A 18 3.96 0.52 -1.27
C THR A 18 4.29 0.70 -2.74
N ILE A 19 3.69 1.69 -3.38
CA ILE A 19 3.90 1.95 -4.81
C ILE A 19 4.21 3.43 -4.98
N HIS A 20 5.24 3.71 -5.77
CA HIS A 20 5.62 5.06 -6.12
C HIS A 20 4.96 5.45 -7.45
N GLN A 21 4.20 6.54 -7.46
CA GLN A 21 3.50 7.09 -8.64
C GLN A 21 2.74 6.02 -9.45
N PRO A 22 1.71 5.38 -8.87
CA PRO A 22 0.94 4.39 -9.59
C PRO A 22 0.21 5.01 -10.79
N SER A 23 0.15 4.30 -11.92
CA SER A 23 -0.74 4.71 -13.01
C SER A 23 -2.21 4.63 -12.57
N LYS A 24 -3.09 5.38 -13.23
CA LYS A 24 -4.53 5.37 -12.92
C LYS A 24 -5.10 3.94 -12.85
N ARG A 25 -4.73 3.06 -13.79
CA ARG A 25 -5.17 1.66 -13.80
C ARG A 25 -4.73 0.87 -12.57
N ILE A 26 -3.54 1.16 -12.05
CA ILE A 26 -3.03 0.53 -10.83
C ILE A 26 -3.74 1.11 -9.62
N PHE A 27 -3.92 2.42 -9.60
CA PHE A 27 -4.61 3.13 -8.54
C PHE A 27 -6.06 2.66 -8.37
N ASP A 28 -6.81 2.53 -9.46
CA ASP A 28 -8.20 2.06 -9.47
C ASP A 28 -8.36 0.59 -9.00
N ALA A 29 -7.26 -0.16 -8.87
CA ALA A 29 -7.27 -1.53 -8.35
C ALA A 29 -7.15 -1.62 -6.83
N PHE A 30 -6.90 -0.51 -6.12
CA PHE A 30 -6.87 -0.48 -4.66
C PHE A 30 -8.26 -0.25 -4.08
N ASP A 31 -8.54 -0.92 -2.97
CA ASP A 31 -9.74 -0.67 -2.18
C ASP A 31 -9.49 0.57 -1.31
N ASP A 32 -8.42 0.54 -0.51
CA ASP A 32 -8.00 1.63 0.38
C ASP A 32 -6.63 2.17 0.02
N VAL A 33 -6.40 3.43 0.34
CA VAL A 33 -5.15 4.14 0.10
C VAL A 33 -4.72 4.88 1.35
N VAL A 34 -3.43 4.80 1.66
CA VAL A 34 -2.78 5.63 2.68
C VAL A 34 -1.82 6.57 1.97
N LEU A 35 -1.99 7.87 2.18
CA LEU A 35 -1.07 8.89 1.70
C LEU A 35 -0.23 9.47 2.85
N LEU A 36 1.08 9.46 2.62
CA LEU A 36 2.05 10.05 3.53
C LEU A 36 2.78 11.20 2.83
N THR A 37 2.93 12.30 3.54
CA THR A 37 3.75 13.44 3.09
C THR A 37 5.16 13.37 3.67
N LYS A 38 6.01 14.32 3.30
CA LYS A 38 7.38 14.44 3.83
C LYS A 38 7.39 14.41 5.35
N GLY A 39 8.28 13.60 5.93
CA GLY A 39 8.34 13.35 7.36
C GLY A 39 7.39 12.26 7.88
N GLY A 40 6.74 11.51 6.98
CA GLY A 40 5.88 10.37 7.34
C GLY A 40 4.53 10.77 7.96
N LYS A 41 4.10 12.01 7.77
CA LYS A 41 2.80 12.47 8.27
C LYS A 41 1.68 11.97 7.39
N MET A 42 0.69 11.31 7.99
CA MET A 42 -0.48 10.80 7.29
C MET A 42 -1.42 11.94 6.92
N THR A 43 -1.75 12.05 5.64
CA THR A 43 -2.61 13.10 5.08
C THR A 43 -3.88 12.57 4.48
N TYR A 44 -3.99 11.26 4.35
CA TYR A 44 -5.21 10.56 3.97
C TYR A 44 -5.11 9.08 4.34
N MET A 45 -6.22 8.51 4.76
CA MET A 45 -6.43 7.06 4.87
C MET A 45 -7.92 6.78 4.67
N GLY A 46 -8.24 5.96 3.68
CA GLY A 46 -9.61 5.58 3.36
C GLY A 46 -9.75 5.06 1.94
N GLU A 47 -10.98 4.91 1.47
CA GLU A 47 -11.29 4.39 0.15
C GLU A 47 -10.63 5.18 -0.97
N SER A 48 -10.06 4.46 -1.95
CA SER A 48 -9.41 5.04 -3.13
C SER A 48 -10.36 5.96 -3.92
N LYS A 49 -11.64 5.63 -3.98
CA LYS A 49 -12.67 6.40 -4.69
C LYS A 49 -12.98 7.76 -4.05
N SER A 50 -12.86 7.85 -2.73
CA SER A 50 -13.14 9.07 -1.96
C SER A 50 -11.97 10.04 -1.93
N LEU A 51 -10.79 9.61 -2.35
CA LEU A 51 -9.54 10.38 -2.31
C LEU A 51 -9.65 11.69 -3.08
N LEU A 52 -10.11 11.65 -4.33
CA LEU A 52 -10.22 12.85 -5.17
C LEU A 52 -11.18 13.88 -4.57
N GLY A 53 -12.30 13.42 -3.99
CA GLY A 53 -13.26 14.30 -3.33
C GLY A 53 -12.63 15.03 -2.13
N HIS A 54 -11.84 14.32 -1.32
CA HIS A 54 -11.14 14.89 -0.19
C HIS A 54 -10.14 15.99 -0.63
N PHE A 55 -9.28 15.69 -1.60
CA PHE A 55 -8.26 16.63 -2.06
C PHE A 55 -8.83 17.79 -2.89
N SER A 56 -9.92 17.58 -3.64
CA SER A 56 -10.62 18.67 -4.34
C SER A 56 -11.23 19.69 -3.39
N GLY A 57 -11.58 19.28 -2.16
CA GLY A 57 -12.04 20.19 -1.12
C GLY A 57 -10.94 21.05 -0.48
N LEU A 58 -9.67 20.65 -0.63
CA LEU A 58 -8.52 21.36 -0.06
C LEU A 58 -7.93 22.39 -1.02
N THR A 59 -8.24 22.31 -2.30
CA THR A 59 -7.72 23.21 -3.34
C THR A 59 -8.87 23.83 -4.12
N LYS A 60 -8.59 25.00 -4.72
CA LYS A 60 -9.51 25.63 -5.69
C LYS A 60 -9.46 24.95 -7.07
N ASN A 61 -8.46 24.10 -7.29
CA ASN A 61 -8.28 23.37 -8.53
C ASN A 61 -9.12 22.09 -8.52
N THR A 62 -10.10 21.99 -9.39
CA THR A 62 -10.86 20.77 -9.61
C THR A 62 -10.02 19.74 -10.38
N ALA A 63 -9.95 18.53 -9.88
CA ALA A 63 -9.33 17.43 -10.62
C ALA A 63 -10.05 17.26 -11.97
N SER A 64 -9.30 17.31 -13.08
CA SER A 64 -9.89 17.00 -14.38
C SER A 64 -10.20 15.50 -14.44
N THR A 65 -11.25 15.14 -15.16
CA THR A 65 -11.74 13.75 -15.28
C THR A 65 -10.68 12.78 -15.86
N HIS A 66 -9.65 13.31 -16.49
CA HIS A 66 -8.55 12.56 -17.12
C HIS A 66 -7.24 12.57 -16.31
N CYS A 67 -7.22 13.24 -15.17
CA CYS A 67 -6.03 13.30 -14.33
C CYS A 67 -5.81 11.97 -13.60
N ASN A 68 -4.54 11.58 -13.45
CA ASN A 68 -4.18 10.47 -12.58
C ASN A 68 -4.43 10.89 -11.13
N PRO A 69 -5.27 10.18 -10.35
CA PRO A 69 -5.59 10.57 -8.98
C PRO A 69 -4.36 10.74 -8.09
N SER A 70 -3.35 9.88 -8.24
CA SER A 70 -2.12 9.96 -7.44
C SER A 70 -1.33 11.23 -7.72
N ASP A 71 -1.19 11.60 -9.01
CA ASP A 71 -0.43 12.78 -9.41
C ASP A 71 -1.13 14.07 -8.97
N PHE A 72 -2.45 14.10 -9.06
CA PHE A 72 -3.25 15.22 -8.56
C PHE A 72 -3.07 15.42 -7.04
N CYS A 73 -3.20 14.34 -6.26
CA CYS A 73 -3.03 14.43 -4.81
C CYS A 73 -1.61 14.85 -4.41
N LEU A 74 -0.60 14.32 -5.12
CA LEU A 74 0.79 14.72 -4.87
C LEU A 74 1.03 16.19 -5.20
N SER A 75 0.45 16.72 -6.29
CA SER A 75 0.57 18.15 -6.64
C SER A 75 -0.06 19.05 -5.56
N VAL A 76 -1.22 18.67 -5.03
CA VAL A 76 -1.86 19.41 -3.93
C VAL A 76 -1.01 19.37 -2.66
N LEU A 77 -0.39 18.22 -2.36
CA LEU A 77 0.48 18.07 -1.20
C LEU A 77 1.80 18.84 -1.36
N ASP A 78 2.33 18.96 -2.57
CA ASP A 78 3.54 19.76 -2.83
C ASP A 78 3.30 21.27 -2.69
N GLU A 79 2.07 21.75 -2.95
CA GLU A 79 1.65 23.13 -2.72
C GLU A 79 1.35 23.44 -1.24
N SER A 80 1.15 22.40 -0.41
CA SER A 80 0.77 22.53 1.00
C SER A 80 1.96 22.28 1.91
N THR A 81 1.93 22.86 3.13
CA THR A 81 2.89 22.43 4.15
C THR A 81 2.47 21.06 4.71
N PRO A 82 3.43 20.17 5.10
CA PRO A 82 3.11 18.86 5.67
C PRO A 82 2.21 18.92 6.91
N ASP A 83 2.30 20.00 7.69
CA ASP A 83 1.50 20.21 8.89
C ASP A 83 0.08 20.63 8.56
N ASP A 84 -0.10 21.52 7.58
CA ASP A 84 -1.42 21.95 7.14
C ASP A 84 -2.20 20.80 6.49
N ALA A 85 -1.55 20.01 5.64
CA ALA A 85 -2.15 18.84 5.02
C ALA A 85 -2.60 17.79 6.06
N LYS A 86 -1.75 17.53 7.07
CA LYS A 86 -2.12 16.66 8.19
C LYS A 86 -3.29 17.23 8.99
N ALA A 87 -3.24 18.51 9.36
CA ALA A 87 -4.29 19.16 10.13
C ALA A 87 -5.64 19.20 9.38
N ALA A 88 -5.61 19.31 8.05
CA ALA A 88 -6.79 19.23 7.20
C ALA A 88 -7.39 17.83 7.23
N PHE A 89 -6.57 16.79 7.14
CA PHE A 89 -7.03 15.40 7.27
C PHE A 89 -7.59 15.12 8.66
N ASP A 90 -6.91 15.52 9.73
CA ASP A 90 -7.36 15.30 11.11
C ASP A 90 -8.73 15.91 11.41
N ARG A 91 -9.10 16.99 10.70
CA ARG A 91 -10.42 17.66 10.82
C ARG A 91 -11.46 17.13 9.83
N SER A 92 -11.09 16.23 8.94
CA SER A 92 -11.98 15.76 7.89
C SER A 92 -13.01 14.73 8.39
N ALA A 93 -14.15 14.68 7.70
CA ALA A 93 -15.16 13.65 7.94
C ALA A 93 -14.61 12.22 7.68
N VAL A 94 -13.64 12.10 6.76
CA VAL A 94 -12.97 10.82 6.47
C VAL A 94 -12.21 10.31 7.69
N ARG A 95 -11.51 11.20 8.40
CA ARG A 95 -10.81 10.85 9.64
C ARG A 95 -11.76 10.41 10.73
N LEU A 96 -12.85 11.11 10.92
CA LEU A 96 -13.87 10.75 11.92
C LEU A 96 -14.49 9.37 11.62
N ALA A 97 -14.85 9.12 10.37
CA ALA A 97 -15.38 7.82 9.95
C ALA A 97 -14.37 6.69 10.15
N LEU A 98 -13.08 6.95 9.88
CA LEU A 98 -11.99 6.02 10.11
C LEU A 98 -11.86 5.67 11.61
N ASP A 99 -11.83 6.66 12.48
CA ASP A 99 -11.70 6.45 13.92
C ASP A 99 -12.87 5.62 14.48
N GLN A 100 -14.11 5.94 14.06
CA GLN A 100 -15.30 5.16 14.42
C GLN A 100 -15.22 3.71 13.93
N SER A 101 -14.73 3.51 12.71
CA SER A 101 -14.50 2.18 12.14
C SER A 101 -13.47 1.39 12.96
N ILE A 102 -12.36 2.01 13.30
CA ILE A 102 -11.31 1.39 14.14
C ILE A 102 -11.85 1.02 15.51
N GLU A 103 -12.58 1.91 16.18
CA GLU A 103 -13.17 1.63 17.48
C GLU A 103 -14.14 0.43 17.42
N SER A 104 -15.01 0.41 16.41
CA SER A 104 -15.96 -0.68 16.22
C SER A 104 -15.29 -2.03 15.99
N GLU A 105 -14.22 -2.07 15.18
CA GLU A 105 -13.45 -3.29 14.92
C GLU A 105 -12.61 -3.72 16.13
N MET A 106 -12.06 -2.77 16.89
CA MET A 106 -11.37 -3.06 18.14
C MET A 106 -12.32 -3.67 19.18
N GLU A 107 -13.55 -3.22 19.26
CA GLU A 107 -14.55 -3.77 20.16
C GLU A 107 -14.94 -5.21 19.77
N LYS A 108 -15.17 -5.47 18.48
CA LYS A 108 -15.35 -6.83 17.94
C LYS A 108 -14.13 -7.72 18.21
N GLY A 109 -12.92 -7.17 18.05
CA GLY A 109 -11.67 -7.89 18.31
C GLY A 109 -11.48 -8.28 19.77
N LYS A 110 -11.97 -7.48 20.71
CA LYS A 110 -11.96 -7.84 22.15
C LYS A 110 -12.87 -9.02 22.48
N LEU A 111 -13.96 -9.19 21.72
CA LEU A 111 -14.94 -10.27 21.88
C LEU A 111 -14.50 -11.54 21.15
N SER A 112 -13.57 -11.44 20.23
CA SER A 112 -13.07 -12.57 19.43
C SER A 112 -11.84 -13.20 20.07
N ALA A 113 -11.76 -14.54 20.06
CA ALA A 113 -10.54 -15.22 20.46
C ALA A 113 -9.37 -14.81 19.55
N PRO A 114 -8.16 -14.58 20.09
CA PRO A 114 -7.01 -14.21 19.28
C PRO A 114 -6.75 -15.28 18.20
N PRO A 115 -6.42 -14.86 16.97
CA PRO A 115 -6.16 -15.82 15.90
C PRO A 115 -5.00 -16.73 16.31
N LYS A 116 -5.19 -18.04 16.20
CA LYS A 116 -4.11 -19.01 16.41
C LYS A 116 -3.13 -18.88 15.24
N ILE A 117 -2.13 -18.03 15.39
CA ILE A 117 -1.03 -17.94 14.42
C ILE A 117 -0.20 -19.21 14.60
N GLY A 118 -0.49 -20.21 13.79
CA GLY A 118 0.36 -21.39 13.69
C GLY A 118 1.74 -20.97 13.17
N MET A 119 2.76 -21.07 14.00
CA MET A 119 4.16 -20.89 13.58
C MET A 119 4.65 -22.11 12.75
N ASN A 120 3.76 -22.72 11.98
CA ASN A 120 4.18 -23.76 11.05
C ASN A 120 4.89 -23.10 9.86
N ARG A 121 6.20 -23.19 9.88
CA ARG A 121 6.98 -22.97 8.64
C ARG A 121 6.48 -23.98 7.61
N PRO A 122 5.98 -23.55 6.46
CA PRO A 122 5.42 -24.47 5.47
C PRO A 122 6.47 -25.44 4.89
N ASN A 123 7.75 -25.12 5.06
CA ASN A 123 8.85 -25.91 4.53
C ASN A 123 9.84 -26.30 5.63
N ASN A 124 10.43 -27.50 5.50
CA ASN A 124 11.59 -27.92 6.29
C ASN A 124 12.81 -27.06 5.93
N CYS A 125 13.69 -26.82 6.90
CA CYS A 125 14.90 -26.02 6.72
C CYS A 125 15.72 -26.47 5.50
N PHE A 126 15.82 -27.78 5.23
CA PHE A 126 16.50 -28.33 4.06
C PHE A 126 15.84 -27.94 2.73
N SER A 127 14.53 -27.93 2.65
CA SER A 127 13.80 -27.50 1.45
C SER A 127 13.94 -26.01 1.20
N GLU A 128 13.99 -25.19 2.25
CA GLU A 128 14.26 -23.75 2.13
C GLU A 128 15.65 -23.47 1.61
N VAL A 129 16.68 -24.13 2.18
CA VAL A 129 18.06 -24.00 1.72
C VAL A 129 18.18 -24.44 0.26
N TRP A 130 17.56 -25.56 -0.11
CA TRP A 130 17.60 -26.06 -1.48
C TRP A 130 16.92 -25.11 -2.47
N LEU A 131 15.75 -24.55 -2.12
CA LEU A 131 15.04 -23.57 -2.94
C LEU A 131 15.85 -22.28 -3.12
N LEU A 132 16.46 -21.78 -2.04
CA LEU A 132 17.31 -20.59 -2.08
C LEU A 132 18.55 -20.82 -2.93
N THR A 133 19.22 -21.97 -2.76
CA THR A 133 20.39 -22.35 -3.55
C THR A 133 20.05 -22.49 -5.03
N LYS A 134 18.95 -23.19 -5.34
CA LYS A 134 18.44 -23.32 -6.72
C LYS A 134 18.17 -21.96 -7.36
N ARG A 135 17.45 -21.08 -6.62
CA ARG A 135 17.15 -19.72 -7.09
C ARG A 135 18.44 -18.93 -7.33
N HIS A 136 19.38 -18.99 -6.39
CA HIS A 136 20.65 -18.28 -6.51
C HIS A 136 21.46 -18.76 -7.71
N THR A 137 21.57 -20.07 -7.92
CA THR A 137 22.24 -20.67 -9.08
C THR A 137 21.61 -20.23 -10.39
N ILE A 138 20.27 -20.27 -10.50
CA ILE A 138 19.56 -19.84 -11.72
C ILE A 138 19.81 -18.35 -12.01
N VAL A 139 19.78 -17.49 -10.98
CA VAL A 139 20.05 -16.05 -11.15
C VAL A 139 21.48 -15.81 -11.63
N GLN A 140 22.46 -16.54 -11.08
CA GLN A 140 23.85 -16.42 -11.52
C GLN A 140 24.05 -16.91 -12.97
N TRP A 141 23.44 -18.03 -13.35
CA TRP A 141 23.52 -18.54 -14.73
C TRP A 141 22.87 -17.60 -15.75
N ARG A 142 21.82 -16.88 -15.37
CA ARG A 142 21.15 -15.90 -16.25
C ARG A 142 21.93 -14.59 -16.40
N ASN A 143 22.92 -14.32 -15.54
CA ASN A 143 23.79 -13.13 -15.60
C ASN A 143 25.26 -13.54 -15.79
N PRO A 144 25.69 -13.93 -16.99
CA PRO A 144 27.05 -14.42 -17.24
C PRO A 144 28.13 -13.36 -16.95
N CYS A 145 27.81 -12.07 -17.09
CA CYS A 145 28.74 -10.98 -16.74
C CYS A 145 29.11 -10.96 -15.25
N TYR A 146 28.21 -11.36 -14.36
CA TYR A 146 28.47 -11.39 -12.93
C TYR A 146 29.47 -12.50 -12.54
N CYS A 147 29.41 -13.64 -13.23
CA CYS A 147 30.35 -14.73 -13.02
C CYS A 147 31.76 -14.38 -13.54
N LEU A 148 31.88 -13.69 -14.68
CA LEU A 148 33.15 -13.29 -15.28
C LEU A 148 33.90 -12.24 -14.45
N MET A 149 33.20 -11.27 -13.85
CA MET A 149 33.82 -10.23 -13.01
C MET A 149 34.35 -10.74 -11.66
N ARG A 150 33.99 -11.96 -11.24
CA ARG A 150 34.42 -12.53 -9.95
C ARG A 150 35.60 -13.53 -10.10
N MET A 151 36.00 -13.81 -11.33
CA MET A 151 37.15 -14.67 -11.64
C MET A 151 38.42 -13.87 -12.01
N THR A 152 38.32 -12.54 -12.04
CA THR A 152 39.44 -11.61 -12.17
C THR A 152 39.72 -10.93 -10.84
#